data_be158b1b8642dca22904715e583cba7d
#
_entry.id   be158b1b8642dca22904715e583cba7d
#
_cell.length_a   1.000
_cell.length_b   1.000
_cell.length_c   1.000
_cell.angle_alpha   90.00
_cell.angle_beta   90.00
_cell.angle_gamma   90.00
#
_symmetry.space_group_name_H-M   'P 1'
#
loop_
_entity.id
_entity.type
_entity.pdbx_description
1 polymer ?
#
loop_
_entity_poly.entity_id
_entity_poly.type
_entity_poly.pdbx_seq_one_letter_code
_entity_poly.pdbx_strand_id
1 'polypeptide(L)'
;MAGCRVKRAALAFALLANTAHAELRPRFGGSVEATLLGAPVSFDPVAARTHADVTVIGMVFDTLYDLGPDGAARPHLAAAAPVFDEKHTTARIELKKGVVFHDGTALTAQDVAASLERARKTLRYALPIVTSVRADGDGIEVSLASPPADLEALLALPQLAITKAGKAPAGKVLGTGAFAIERADLTHHRLVLRAFENHFAGRPFIDRLELRWYDTPDGEARRFETGNAHVSTRGVSAFAGGTPSFQSREVSGPAALLVYVGFGSAHATLEHDPAFRRALDLGVARGGLASIGSGEQVLPTRTPVPGAAPLDQLGKTGDPDRARAQLAEAAKHVPDLASTRLEILVEDTRPDDRDIAERVGLALDKLGIAWTVTQVSATVLRDRITSGKLDLWIGQLAEPVAATGVWWGAAFAAGGDPWPVSALQAGTLESGAAAKVFAERVPIVPLFFRSVRMWYRSDVRGVAFDALGRPCFADAYLFGAPVPSLGRP
;
A
#
# COMPACT_ATOMS: atom_id res chain seq x y z
N MET A 1 -19.05 36.09 -64.90
CA MET A 1 -19.27 34.65 -64.66
C MET A 1 -18.00 34.07 -64.02
N ALA A 2 -17.93 34.13 -62.71
CA ALA A 2 -16.86 33.46 -61.95
C ALA A 2 -17.37 33.24 -60.50
N GLY A 3 -18.02 32.17 -60.26
CA GLY A 3 -18.55 31.84 -58.92
C GLY A 3 -19.23 30.49 -58.93
N CYS A 4 -18.47 29.43 -58.88
CA CYS A 4 -18.96 28.11 -58.42
C CYS A 4 -17.88 27.02 -58.53
N ARG A 5 -16.73 27.19 -57.81
CA ARG A 5 -15.75 26.07 -57.71
C ARG A 5 -15.09 25.93 -56.32
N VAL A 6 -15.47 26.71 -55.30
CA VAL A 6 -14.82 26.66 -54.00
C VAL A 6 -15.60 25.83 -52.92
N LYS A 7 -16.84 25.42 -53.21
CA LYS A 7 -17.67 24.72 -52.20
C LYS A 7 -17.58 23.19 -52.18
N ARG A 8 -16.82 22.54 -53.09
CA ARG A 8 -16.67 21.07 -53.09
C ARG A 8 -15.40 20.54 -52.45
N ALA A 9 -14.39 21.36 -52.18
CA ALA A 9 -13.16 20.94 -51.53
C ALA A 9 -13.25 20.97 -49.98
N ALA A 10 -14.12 21.78 -49.40
CA ALA A 10 -14.31 21.89 -47.96
C ALA A 10 -15.09 20.71 -47.32
N LEU A 11 -15.94 20.02 -48.13
CA LEU A 11 -16.73 18.88 -47.62
C LEU A 11 -15.96 17.56 -47.62
N ALA A 12 -14.92 17.44 -48.45
CA ALA A 12 -14.07 16.25 -48.49
C ALA A 12 -13.03 16.23 -47.34
N PHE A 13 -12.64 17.39 -46.79
CA PHE A 13 -11.69 17.48 -45.68
C PHE A 13 -12.36 17.28 -44.31
N ALA A 14 -13.68 17.52 -44.19
CA ALA A 14 -14.45 17.28 -42.97
C ALA A 14 -14.81 15.80 -42.76
N LEU A 15 -14.74 14.96 -43.80
CA LEU A 15 -15.01 13.52 -43.70
C LEU A 15 -13.78 12.68 -43.37
N LEU A 16 -12.57 13.24 -43.49
CA LEU A 16 -11.31 12.56 -43.13
C LEU A 16 -10.85 12.83 -41.70
N ALA A 17 -11.46 13.78 -40.99
CA ALA A 17 -11.12 14.08 -39.61
C ALA A 17 -11.88 13.25 -38.54
N ASN A 18 -12.79 12.38 -38.98
CA ASN A 18 -13.59 11.52 -38.09
C ASN A 18 -13.16 10.03 -38.10
N THR A 19 -11.93 9.72 -38.48
CA THR A 19 -11.28 8.48 -38.02
C THR A 19 -10.72 8.70 -36.61
N ALA A 20 -11.53 9.31 -35.75
CA ALA A 20 -11.29 9.31 -34.32
C ALA A 20 -11.30 7.85 -33.85
N HIS A 21 -10.16 7.40 -33.49
CA HIS A 21 -9.86 6.32 -32.54
C HIS A 21 -11.13 5.61 -32.04
N ALA A 22 -11.61 4.62 -32.79
CA ALA A 22 -12.46 3.60 -32.24
C ALA A 22 -11.54 2.86 -31.24
N GLU A 23 -11.48 3.32 -30.01
CA GLU A 23 -10.96 2.50 -28.91
C GLU A 23 -11.73 1.20 -29.00
N LEU A 24 -11.05 0.16 -29.45
CA LEU A 24 -11.64 -1.16 -29.54
C LEU A 24 -12.13 -1.50 -28.14
N ARG A 25 -13.44 -1.74 -28.02
CA ARG A 25 -14.06 -2.09 -26.72
C ARG A 25 -13.27 -3.23 -26.08
N PRO A 26 -13.07 -3.21 -24.75
CA PRO A 26 -12.44 -4.32 -24.04
C PRO A 26 -13.11 -5.64 -24.45
N ARG A 27 -12.31 -6.66 -24.71
CA ARG A 27 -12.79 -7.99 -25.06
C ARG A 27 -12.51 -8.92 -23.89
N PHE A 28 -13.43 -9.83 -23.63
CA PHE A 28 -13.23 -10.90 -22.68
C PHE A 28 -12.26 -11.94 -23.24
N GLY A 29 -11.43 -12.51 -22.38
CA GLY A 29 -10.56 -13.62 -22.71
C GLY A 29 -9.08 -13.37 -22.44
N GLY A 30 -8.32 -14.45 -22.50
CA GLY A 30 -6.88 -14.43 -22.37
C GLY A 30 -6.35 -14.52 -20.95
N SER A 31 -5.01 -14.59 -20.85
CA SER A 31 -4.29 -14.73 -19.58
C SER A 31 -3.23 -13.65 -19.46
N VAL A 32 -3.16 -13.02 -18.30
CA VAL A 32 -2.13 -12.05 -17.94
C VAL A 32 -1.22 -12.66 -16.89
N GLU A 33 0.09 -12.61 -17.10
CA GLU A 33 1.09 -12.90 -16.08
C GLU A 33 1.58 -11.60 -15.48
N ALA A 34 1.49 -11.48 -14.15
CA ALA A 34 1.99 -10.35 -13.39
C ALA A 34 2.90 -10.82 -12.26
N THR A 35 3.86 -9.99 -11.87
CA THR A 35 4.71 -10.27 -10.73
C THR A 35 4.05 -9.81 -9.42
N LEU A 36 4.44 -10.42 -8.29
CA LEU A 36 4.12 -9.98 -6.93
C LEU A 36 5.38 -9.48 -6.23
N LEU A 37 5.18 -8.52 -5.34
CA LEU A 37 6.21 -8.09 -4.39
C LEU A 37 6.31 -9.10 -3.25
N GLY A 38 7.18 -10.12 -3.43
CA GLY A 38 7.39 -11.21 -2.48
C GLY A 38 6.33 -12.32 -2.54
N ALA A 39 6.56 -13.36 -1.76
CA ALA A 39 5.66 -14.51 -1.66
C ALA A 39 4.44 -14.18 -0.79
N PRO A 40 3.22 -14.60 -1.18
CA PRO A 40 2.10 -14.60 -0.27
C PRO A 40 2.30 -15.68 0.81
N VAL A 41 2.11 -15.30 2.06
CA VAL A 41 2.28 -16.17 3.23
C VAL A 41 0.93 -16.73 3.70
N SER A 42 -0.14 -15.96 3.50
CA SER A 42 -1.48 -16.34 3.92
C SER A 42 -2.55 -15.88 2.92
N PHE A 43 -3.55 -16.73 2.73
CA PHE A 43 -4.81 -16.37 2.05
C PHE A 43 -5.96 -16.07 3.03
N ASP A 44 -5.67 -16.04 4.32
CA ASP A 44 -6.63 -15.64 5.34
C ASP A 44 -6.53 -14.12 5.60
N PRO A 45 -7.61 -13.35 5.35
CA PRO A 45 -7.59 -11.91 5.57
C PRO A 45 -7.07 -11.49 6.95
N VAL A 46 -7.54 -12.17 8.01
CA VAL A 46 -7.14 -11.86 9.39
C VAL A 46 -5.66 -12.17 9.67
N ALA A 47 -5.06 -13.07 8.90
CA ALA A 47 -3.65 -13.46 9.04
C ALA A 47 -2.72 -12.70 8.07
N ALA A 48 -3.24 -11.83 7.21
CA ALA A 48 -2.45 -11.05 6.26
C ALA A 48 -1.42 -10.16 6.96
N ARG A 49 -0.16 -10.23 6.49
CA ARG A 49 0.98 -9.49 7.08
C ARG A 49 1.87 -8.84 6.03
N THR A 50 1.84 -9.33 4.79
CA THR A 50 2.72 -8.86 3.72
C THR A 50 1.92 -8.10 2.66
N HIS A 51 2.63 -7.28 1.86
CA HIS A 51 2.02 -6.62 0.71
C HIS A 51 1.45 -7.65 -0.29
N ALA A 52 2.13 -8.78 -0.48
CA ALA A 52 1.64 -9.86 -1.32
C ALA A 52 0.33 -10.48 -0.78
N ASP A 53 0.22 -10.68 0.54
CA ASP A 53 -1.01 -11.19 1.17
C ASP A 53 -2.19 -10.26 0.89
N VAL A 54 -2.07 -8.95 1.22
CA VAL A 54 -3.16 -7.99 1.04
C VAL A 54 -3.51 -7.77 -0.43
N THR A 55 -2.53 -7.89 -1.34
CA THR A 55 -2.76 -7.83 -2.78
C THR A 55 -3.62 -9.00 -3.25
N VAL A 56 -3.28 -10.23 -2.87
CA VAL A 56 -4.06 -11.42 -3.24
C VAL A 56 -5.45 -11.40 -2.58
N ILE A 57 -5.53 -10.99 -1.31
CA ILE A 57 -6.80 -10.86 -0.58
C ILE A 57 -7.73 -9.89 -1.31
N GLY A 58 -7.26 -8.73 -1.74
CA GLY A 58 -8.08 -7.77 -2.49
C GLY A 58 -8.55 -8.24 -3.88
N MET A 59 -7.98 -9.33 -4.41
CA MET A 59 -8.46 -9.96 -5.66
C MET A 59 -9.48 -11.06 -5.41
N VAL A 60 -9.38 -11.74 -4.25
CA VAL A 60 -10.13 -12.95 -3.94
C VAL A 60 -11.33 -12.70 -3.02
N PHE A 61 -11.23 -11.67 -2.18
CA PHE A 61 -12.26 -11.31 -1.20
C PHE A 61 -12.63 -9.84 -1.33
N ASP A 62 -13.81 -9.50 -0.87
CA ASP A 62 -14.29 -8.12 -0.79
C ASP A 62 -14.52 -7.70 0.67
N THR A 63 -14.46 -6.39 0.88
CA THR A 63 -14.75 -5.69 2.13
C THR A 63 -16.12 -5.02 2.05
N LEU A 64 -16.65 -4.51 3.16
CA LEU A 64 -17.91 -3.76 3.14
C LEU A 64 -17.81 -2.45 2.38
N TYR A 65 -16.70 -1.77 2.51
CA TYR A 65 -16.38 -0.54 1.78
C TYR A 65 -15.04 -0.73 1.07
N ASP A 66 -14.83 0.03 0.02
CA ASP A 66 -13.56 0.09 -0.71
C ASP A 66 -13.08 1.53 -0.80
N LEU A 67 -11.78 1.74 -0.96
CA LEU A 67 -11.21 3.07 -1.09
C LEU A 67 -11.14 3.48 -2.56
N GLY A 68 -11.81 4.58 -2.91
CA GLY A 68 -11.69 5.17 -4.22
C GLY A 68 -10.29 5.72 -4.49
N PRO A 69 -9.96 6.11 -5.74
CA PRO A 69 -8.66 6.66 -6.10
C PRO A 69 -8.28 7.93 -5.32
N ASP A 70 -9.28 8.64 -4.79
CA ASP A 70 -9.16 9.82 -3.93
C ASP A 70 -8.96 9.48 -2.44
N GLY A 71 -8.90 8.18 -2.09
CA GLY A 71 -8.81 7.69 -0.73
C GLY A 71 -10.12 7.74 0.06
N ALA A 72 -11.22 8.21 -0.54
CA ALA A 72 -12.52 8.21 0.11
C ALA A 72 -13.13 6.81 0.12
N ALA A 73 -13.69 6.40 1.26
CA ALA A 73 -14.40 5.13 1.36
C ALA A 73 -15.73 5.18 0.58
N ARG A 74 -16.05 4.09 -0.09
CA ARG A 74 -17.24 3.92 -0.92
C ARG A 74 -17.91 2.58 -0.64
N PRO A 75 -19.24 2.50 -0.68
CA PRO A 75 -19.95 1.23 -0.51
C PRO A 75 -19.52 0.18 -1.54
N HIS A 76 -19.08 -1.00 -1.05
CA HIS A 76 -18.64 -2.12 -1.89
C HIS A 76 -19.54 -3.34 -1.70
N LEU A 77 -19.41 -4.15 -0.64
CA LEU A 77 -20.46 -5.12 -0.25
C LEU A 77 -21.62 -4.46 0.50
N ALA A 78 -21.38 -3.33 1.16
CA ALA A 78 -22.43 -2.48 1.68
C ALA A 78 -23.24 -1.85 0.55
N ALA A 79 -24.56 -1.71 0.73
CA ALA A 79 -25.43 -1.07 -0.25
C ALA A 79 -25.34 0.47 -0.20
N ALA A 80 -25.05 1.03 0.96
CA ALA A 80 -24.95 2.47 1.22
C ALA A 80 -24.02 2.77 2.41
N ALA A 81 -23.86 4.06 2.74
CA ALA A 81 -23.22 4.50 3.97
C ALA A 81 -23.92 3.95 5.23
N PRO A 82 -23.20 3.82 6.37
CA PRO A 82 -23.80 3.40 7.62
C PRO A 82 -24.89 4.35 8.10
N VAL A 83 -25.97 3.84 8.66
CA VAL A 83 -26.98 4.64 9.34
C VAL A 83 -26.74 4.55 10.84
N PHE A 84 -26.44 5.68 11.46
CA PHE A 84 -26.13 5.76 12.89
C PHE A 84 -27.38 6.09 13.74
N ASP A 85 -27.36 5.61 14.98
CA ASP A 85 -28.25 6.11 16.02
C ASP A 85 -27.91 7.56 16.44
N GLU A 86 -28.75 8.20 17.26
CA GLU A 86 -28.54 9.58 17.71
C GLU A 86 -27.22 9.81 18.46
N LYS A 87 -26.70 8.77 19.12
CA LYS A 87 -25.45 8.81 19.89
C LYS A 87 -24.24 8.40 19.10
N HIS A 88 -24.42 7.98 17.85
CA HIS A 88 -23.38 7.41 16.98
C HIS A 88 -22.63 6.21 17.63
N THR A 89 -23.34 5.43 18.47
CA THR A 89 -22.81 4.24 19.14
C THR A 89 -23.33 2.94 18.55
N THR A 90 -24.29 3.04 17.65
CA THR A 90 -24.81 1.90 16.86
C THR A 90 -24.89 2.31 15.40
N ALA A 91 -24.34 1.49 14.52
CA ALA A 91 -24.39 1.69 13.07
C ALA A 91 -25.10 0.49 12.42
N ARG A 92 -26.11 0.75 11.59
CA ARG A 92 -26.74 -0.23 10.72
C ARG A 92 -26.16 -0.12 9.31
N ILE A 93 -25.76 -1.26 8.74
CA ILE A 93 -25.19 -1.34 7.39
C ILE A 93 -25.99 -2.38 6.59
N GLU A 94 -26.65 -1.93 5.53
CA GLU A 94 -27.36 -2.78 4.59
C GLU A 94 -26.40 -3.41 3.60
N LEU A 95 -26.64 -4.66 3.19
CA LEU A 95 -25.80 -5.38 2.26
C LEU A 95 -26.38 -5.35 0.83
N LYS A 96 -25.51 -5.34 -0.18
CA LYS A 96 -25.90 -5.51 -1.57
C LYS A 96 -26.55 -6.88 -1.76
N LYS A 97 -27.65 -6.93 -2.51
CA LYS A 97 -28.35 -8.16 -2.86
C LYS A 97 -27.69 -8.86 -4.04
N GLY A 98 -27.80 -10.17 -4.10
CA GLY A 98 -27.32 -10.98 -5.22
C GLY A 98 -25.82 -11.25 -5.22
N VAL A 99 -25.09 -10.88 -4.16
CA VAL A 99 -23.68 -11.24 -4.01
C VAL A 99 -23.56 -12.73 -3.71
N VAL A 100 -22.64 -13.41 -4.39
CA VAL A 100 -22.39 -14.84 -4.20
C VAL A 100 -20.91 -15.11 -3.99
N PHE A 101 -20.58 -16.15 -3.24
CA PHE A 101 -19.22 -16.68 -3.11
C PHE A 101 -18.79 -17.41 -4.40
N HIS A 102 -17.50 -17.69 -4.53
CA HIS A 102 -16.91 -18.41 -5.68
C HIS A 102 -17.49 -19.82 -5.92
N ASP A 103 -18.21 -20.37 -4.97
CA ASP A 103 -18.92 -21.64 -5.11
C ASP A 103 -20.41 -21.48 -5.48
N GLY A 104 -20.85 -20.24 -5.73
CA GLY A 104 -22.22 -19.89 -6.11
C GLY A 104 -23.20 -19.77 -4.92
N THR A 105 -22.77 -19.99 -3.69
CA THR A 105 -23.63 -19.79 -2.50
C THR A 105 -23.80 -18.30 -2.22
N ALA A 106 -24.98 -17.88 -1.82
CA ALA A 106 -25.28 -16.49 -1.50
C ALA A 106 -24.49 -15.99 -0.28
N LEU A 107 -24.01 -14.75 -0.34
CA LEU A 107 -23.50 -14.01 0.81
C LEU A 107 -24.66 -13.68 1.74
N THR A 108 -24.49 -13.91 3.04
CA THR A 108 -25.49 -13.63 4.07
C THR A 108 -24.99 -12.62 5.09
N ALA A 109 -25.91 -11.96 5.79
CA ALA A 109 -25.57 -11.08 6.91
C ALA A 109 -24.81 -11.82 8.03
N GLN A 110 -25.06 -13.12 8.20
CA GLN A 110 -24.34 -13.97 9.14
C GLN A 110 -22.87 -14.16 8.75
N ASP A 111 -22.57 -14.33 7.45
CA ASP A 111 -21.18 -14.44 6.97
C ASP A 111 -20.41 -13.16 7.29
N VAL A 112 -21.03 -12.01 7.04
CA VAL A 112 -20.42 -10.69 7.30
C VAL A 112 -20.21 -10.49 8.80
N ALA A 113 -21.24 -10.67 9.62
CA ALA A 113 -21.14 -10.49 11.06
C ALA A 113 -20.08 -11.44 11.67
N ALA A 114 -20.07 -12.72 11.27
CA ALA A 114 -19.10 -13.69 11.76
C ALA A 114 -17.66 -13.35 11.33
N SER A 115 -17.45 -12.83 10.11
CA SER A 115 -16.13 -12.41 9.62
C SER A 115 -15.60 -11.24 10.44
N LEU A 116 -16.41 -10.20 10.63
CA LEU A 116 -16.01 -9.00 11.40
C LEU A 116 -15.83 -9.33 12.89
N GLU A 117 -16.67 -10.19 13.47
CA GLU A 117 -16.50 -10.65 14.86
C GLU A 117 -15.20 -11.45 15.04
N ARG A 118 -14.86 -12.29 14.07
CA ARG A 118 -13.57 -12.99 14.06
C ARG A 118 -12.42 -12.01 13.98
N ALA A 119 -12.46 -11.05 13.05
CA ALA A 119 -11.45 -10.02 12.90
C ALA A 119 -11.30 -9.20 14.18
N ARG A 120 -12.40 -8.74 14.81
CA ARG A 120 -12.41 -8.00 16.07
C ARG A 120 -11.71 -8.75 17.20
N LYS A 121 -11.96 -10.06 17.32
CA LYS A 121 -11.33 -10.90 18.35
C LYS A 121 -9.85 -11.16 18.11
N THR A 122 -9.43 -11.24 16.84
CA THR A 122 -8.06 -11.58 16.45
C THR A 122 -7.18 -10.34 16.27
N LEU A 123 -7.74 -9.28 15.66
CA LEU A 123 -7.06 -8.04 15.32
C LEU A 123 -7.60 -6.89 16.19
N ARG A 124 -7.28 -6.93 17.48
CA ARG A 124 -7.78 -5.93 18.45
C ARG A 124 -7.44 -4.49 18.08
N TYR A 125 -6.35 -4.28 17.33
CA TYR A 125 -5.93 -2.96 16.85
C TYR A 125 -6.72 -2.49 15.62
N ALA A 126 -7.32 -3.41 14.83
CA ALA A 126 -8.01 -3.05 13.60
C ALA A 126 -9.45 -2.53 13.85
N LEU A 127 -10.08 -2.98 14.91
CA LEU A 127 -11.45 -2.60 15.28
C LEU A 127 -11.56 -2.22 16.78
N PRO A 128 -10.75 -1.27 17.27
CA PRO A 128 -10.64 -1.01 18.71
C PRO A 128 -11.91 -0.46 19.34
N ILE A 129 -12.73 0.26 18.56
CA ILE A 129 -14.00 0.86 19.02
C ILE A 129 -15.21 -0.04 18.81
N VAL A 130 -15.09 -1.13 18.04
CA VAL A 130 -16.20 -2.04 17.77
C VAL A 130 -16.36 -3.01 18.93
N THR A 131 -17.49 -2.98 19.59
CA THR A 131 -17.82 -3.85 20.74
C THR A 131 -18.51 -5.13 20.32
N SER A 132 -19.38 -5.08 19.31
CA SER A 132 -20.03 -6.26 18.73
C SER A 132 -20.46 -6.01 17.30
N VAL A 133 -20.58 -7.11 16.52
CA VAL A 133 -21.21 -7.12 15.20
C VAL A 133 -22.24 -8.23 15.15
N ARG A 134 -23.46 -7.93 14.73
CA ARG A 134 -24.56 -8.90 14.65
C ARG A 134 -25.26 -8.78 13.31
N ALA A 135 -25.78 -9.91 12.82
CA ALA A 135 -26.67 -9.90 11.67
C ALA A 135 -28.03 -9.30 12.08
N ASP A 136 -28.56 -8.44 11.23
CA ASP A 136 -29.86 -7.79 11.43
C ASP A 136 -30.62 -7.73 10.09
N GLY A 137 -31.54 -8.67 9.89
CA GLY A 137 -32.25 -8.81 8.61
C GLY A 137 -31.32 -9.05 7.43
N ASP A 138 -31.41 -8.20 6.41
CA ASP A 138 -30.56 -8.21 5.20
C ASP A 138 -29.22 -7.45 5.40
N GLY A 139 -28.92 -6.99 6.61
CA GLY A 139 -27.75 -6.21 6.95
C GLY A 139 -27.09 -6.64 8.25
N ILE A 140 -26.25 -5.77 8.77
CA ILE A 140 -25.58 -5.95 10.06
C ILE A 140 -25.79 -4.74 10.95
N GLU A 141 -25.75 -4.97 12.24
CA GLU A 141 -25.66 -3.97 13.29
C GLU A 141 -24.26 -4.02 13.91
N VAL A 142 -23.60 -2.87 13.95
CA VAL A 142 -22.27 -2.68 14.56
C VAL A 142 -22.43 -1.81 15.80
N SER A 143 -22.12 -2.36 16.97
CA SER A 143 -22.09 -1.59 18.23
C SER A 143 -20.71 -1.03 18.47
N LEU A 144 -20.63 0.22 18.92
CA LEU A 144 -19.41 0.99 19.08
C LEU A 144 -19.26 1.47 20.53
N ALA A 145 -18.06 1.49 21.06
CA ALA A 145 -17.75 2.03 22.37
C ALA A 145 -17.78 3.58 22.40
N SER A 146 -17.55 4.21 21.24
CA SER A 146 -17.56 5.65 21.03
C SER A 146 -17.90 5.96 19.57
N PRO A 147 -18.35 7.18 19.24
CA PRO A 147 -18.53 7.60 17.86
C PRO A 147 -17.25 7.39 17.05
N PRO A 148 -17.31 6.78 15.84
CA PRO A 148 -16.14 6.57 15.01
C PRO A 148 -15.73 7.85 14.30
N ALA A 149 -14.43 8.03 14.07
CA ALA A 149 -13.94 9.11 13.21
C ALA A 149 -14.31 8.84 11.73
N ASP A 150 -14.17 7.60 11.28
CA ASP A 150 -14.53 7.14 9.94
C ASP A 150 -14.72 5.61 9.96
N LEU A 151 -15.97 5.17 10.13
CA LEU A 151 -16.27 3.73 10.17
C LEU A 151 -16.13 3.08 8.80
N GLU A 152 -16.42 3.80 7.71
CA GLU A 152 -16.35 3.26 6.35
C GLU A 152 -14.91 2.95 5.96
N ALA A 153 -13.98 3.89 6.19
CA ALA A 153 -12.56 3.68 5.95
C ALA A 153 -12.00 2.54 6.82
N LEU A 154 -12.46 2.42 8.06
CA LEU A 154 -12.08 1.32 8.94
C LEU A 154 -12.53 -0.03 8.35
N LEU A 155 -13.78 -0.12 7.87
CA LEU A 155 -14.35 -1.33 7.29
C LEU A 155 -13.88 -1.61 5.84
N ALA A 156 -13.04 -0.75 5.27
CA ALA A 156 -12.34 -0.97 3.99
C ALA A 156 -10.99 -1.68 4.15
N LEU A 157 -10.54 -1.95 5.39
CA LEU A 157 -9.29 -2.66 5.67
C LEU A 157 -9.28 -4.05 5.03
N PRO A 158 -8.26 -4.43 4.23
CA PRO A 158 -8.18 -5.76 3.62
C PRO A 158 -8.28 -6.92 4.61
N GLN A 159 -7.78 -6.72 5.84
CA GLN A 159 -7.87 -7.71 6.91
C GLN A 159 -9.31 -7.95 7.41
N LEU A 160 -10.23 -7.06 7.05
CA LEU A 160 -11.66 -7.16 7.38
C LEU A 160 -12.50 -7.71 6.22
N ALA A 161 -11.85 -8.23 5.18
CA ALA A 161 -12.52 -8.85 4.05
C ALA A 161 -13.36 -10.06 4.50
N ILE A 162 -14.46 -10.26 3.81
CA ILE A 162 -15.50 -11.21 4.23
C ILE A 162 -15.15 -12.62 3.77
N THR A 163 -15.17 -13.55 4.69
CA THR A 163 -14.94 -14.99 4.46
C THR A 163 -16.23 -15.79 4.66
N LYS A 164 -16.34 -16.91 3.98
CA LYS A 164 -17.51 -17.78 4.11
C LYS A 164 -17.67 -18.29 5.54
N ALA A 165 -18.85 -18.11 6.12
CA ALA A 165 -19.20 -18.43 7.50
C ALA A 165 -18.25 -17.80 8.55
N GLY A 166 -17.54 -16.72 8.21
CA GLY A 166 -16.56 -16.08 9.09
C GLY A 166 -15.37 -16.96 9.47
N LYS A 167 -15.11 -18.03 8.74
CA LYS A 167 -14.04 -19.00 9.07
C LYS A 167 -12.75 -18.67 8.31
N ALA A 168 -11.61 -19.08 8.91
CA ALA A 168 -10.35 -19.10 8.18
C ALA A 168 -10.49 -19.98 6.94
N PRO A 169 -10.01 -19.53 5.77
CA PRO A 169 -10.01 -20.36 4.58
C PRO A 169 -9.23 -21.65 4.82
N ALA A 170 -9.85 -22.79 4.55
CA ALA A 170 -9.23 -24.11 4.67
C ALA A 170 -9.53 -24.91 3.40
N GLY A 171 -8.51 -25.52 2.83
CA GLY A 171 -8.62 -26.24 1.55
C GLY A 171 -8.90 -25.26 0.39
N LYS A 172 -10.11 -25.31 -0.17
CA LYS A 172 -10.49 -24.38 -1.24
C LYS A 172 -10.79 -22.99 -0.66
N VAL A 173 -10.04 -21.99 -1.09
CA VAL A 173 -10.26 -20.59 -0.69
C VAL A 173 -11.49 -20.04 -1.42
N LEU A 174 -12.49 -19.60 -0.68
CA LEU A 174 -13.77 -19.09 -1.19
C LEU A 174 -13.98 -17.66 -0.70
N GLY A 175 -13.96 -16.73 -1.62
CA GLY A 175 -14.32 -15.33 -1.41
C GLY A 175 -15.46 -14.91 -2.34
N THR A 176 -15.73 -13.61 -2.36
CA THR A 176 -16.69 -12.96 -3.24
C THR A 176 -16.02 -12.16 -4.34
N GLY A 177 -14.69 -12.00 -4.27
CA GLY A 177 -13.89 -11.11 -5.12
C GLY A 177 -13.87 -11.47 -6.61
N ALA A 178 -13.33 -10.57 -7.40
CA ALA A 178 -13.31 -10.65 -8.87
C ALA A 178 -12.57 -11.88 -9.40
N PHE A 179 -11.67 -12.47 -8.62
CA PHE A 179 -10.89 -13.66 -8.99
C PHE A 179 -10.99 -14.77 -7.94
N ALA A 180 -11.08 -16.01 -8.40
CA ALA A 180 -11.01 -17.21 -7.56
C ALA A 180 -9.65 -17.89 -7.72
N ILE A 181 -9.08 -18.42 -6.63
CA ILE A 181 -7.85 -19.21 -6.70
C ILE A 181 -8.15 -20.53 -7.45
N GLU A 182 -7.53 -20.69 -8.61
CA GLU A 182 -7.57 -21.94 -9.39
C GLU A 182 -6.50 -22.90 -8.92
N ARG A 183 -5.26 -22.39 -8.72
CA ARG A 183 -4.11 -23.19 -8.28
C ARG A 183 -3.13 -22.31 -7.51
N ALA A 184 -2.71 -22.77 -6.35
CA ALA A 184 -1.59 -22.22 -5.58
C ALA A 184 -0.43 -23.22 -5.60
N ASP A 185 0.70 -22.81 -6.17
CA ASP A 185 1.94 -23.58 -6.25
C ASP A 185 3.07 -22.73 -5.64
N LEU A 186 3.05 -22.66 -4.31
CA LEU A 186 3.97 -21.77 -3.57
C LEU A 186 5.43 -22.23 -3.72
N THR A 187 5.67 -23.53 -3.92
CA THR A 187 7.00 -24.08 -4.13
C THR A 187 7.63 -23.61 -5.44
N HIS A 188 6.82 -23.43 -6.49
CA HIS A 188 7.27 -22.92 -7.78
C HIS A 188 6.95 -21.45 -7.99
N HIS A 189 6.73 -20.71 -6.90
CA HIS A 189 6.50 -19.26 -6.89
C HIS A 189 5.37 -18.82 -7.84
N ARG A 190 4.26 -19.55 -7.81
CA ARG A 190 3.16 -19.38 -8.76
C ARG A 190 1.79 -19.45 -8.09
N LEU A 191 0.94 -18.49 -8.41
CA LEU A 191 -0.48 -18.46 -8.04
C LEU A 191 -1.31 -18.20 -9.30
N VAL A 192 -2.25 -19.06 -9.61
CA VAL A 192 -3.17 -18.89 -10.75
C VAL A 192 -4.55 -18.55 -10.22
N LEU A 193 -5.05 -17.43 -10.66
CA LEU A 193 -6.38 -16.91 -10.37
C LEU A 193 -7.23 -16.99 -11.64
N ARG A 194 -8.48 -17.41 -11.50
CA ARG A 194 -9.49 -17.47 -12.57
C ARG A 194 -10.53 -16.38 -12.34
N ALA A 195 -10.92 -15.69 -13.40
CA ALA A 195 -12.01 -14.73 -13.36
C ALA A 195 -13.29 -15.36 -12.78
N PHE A 196 -13.97 -14.60 -11.92
CA PHE A 196 -15.24 -15.01 -11.36
C PHE A 196 -16.39 -14.47 -12.23
N GLU A 197 -17.06 -15.39 -12.95
CA GLU A 197 -18.11 -15.04 -13.92
C GLU A 197 -19.28 -14.27 -13.30
N ASN A 198 -19.63 -14.61 -12.04
CA ASN A 198 -20.77 -14.05 -11.34
C ASN A 198 -20.38 -12.97 -10.33
N HIS A 199 -19.25 -12.30 -10.52
CA HIS A 199 -18.85 -11.20 -9.65
C HIS A 199 -19.89 -10.07 -9.73
N PHE A 200 -20.32 -9.57 -8.59
CA PHE A 200 -21.44 -8.61 -8.48
C PHE A 200 -21.15 -7.24 -9.12
N ALA A 201 -19.88 -6.85 -9.24
CA ALA A 201 -19.47 -5.63 -9.92
C ALA A 201 -19.13 -5.83 -11.41
N GLY A 202 -19.32 -7.04 -11.94
CA GLY A 202 -19.01 -7.43 -13.29
C GLY A 202 -17.83 -8.41 -13.35
N ARG A 203 -17.86 -9.29 -14.36
CA ARG A 203 -16.79 -10.24 -14.62
C ARG A 203 -15.52 -9.52 -15.06
N PRO A 204 -14.32 -9.89 -14.57
CA PRO A 204 -13.05 -9.43 -15.13
C PRO A 204 -12.93 -9.73 -16.63
N PHE A 205 -12.25 -8.84 -17.38
CA PHE A 205 -12.09 -9.06 -18.83
C PHE A 205 -11.15 -10.21 -19.16
N ILE A 206 -10.06 -10.42 -18.38
CA ILE A 206 -9.16 -11.56 -18.53
C ILE A 206 -9.76 -12.83 -17.94
N ASP A 207 -9.51 -13.99 -18.54
CA ASP A 207 -9.95 -15.28 -17.98
C ASP A 207 -9.09 -15.75 -16.82
N ARG A 208 -7.78 -15.47 -16.90
CA ARG A 208 -6.79 -15.88 -15.92
C ARG A 208 -5.79 -14.78 -15.61
N LEU A 209 -5.43 -14.70 -14.34
CA LEU A 209 -4.32 -13.92 -13.85
C LEU A 209 -3.32 -14.87 -13.20
N GLU A 210 -2.12 -14.95 -13.75
CA GLU A 210 -1.02 -15.70 -13.17
C GLU A 210 -0.10 -14.75 -12.42
N LEU A 211 0.04 -14.94 -11.11
CA LEU A 211 0.92 -14.17 -10.25
C LEU A 211 2.19 -14.97 -9.97
N ARG A 212 3.33 -14.32 -10.15
CA ARG A 212 4.66 -14.93 -9.88
C ARG A 212 5.48 -13.99 -9.01
N TRP A 213 6.35 -14.58 -8.20
CA TRP A 213 7.34 -13.83 -7.41
C TRP A 213 8.73 -14.42 -7.58
N TYR A 214 9.72 -13.61 -7.32
CA TYR A 214 11.12 -13.92 -7.58
C TYR A 214 11.95 -13.58 -6.35
N ASP A 215 13.01 -14.36 -6.10
CA ASP A 215 13.91 -14.13 -4.98
C ASP A 215 14.80 -12.89 -5.20
N THR A 216 15.03 -12.54 -6.48
CA THR A 216 15.85 -11.39 -6.87
C THR A 216 15.15 -10.46 -7.85
N PRO A 217 15.41 -9.14 -7.81
CA PRO A 217 14.93 -8.20 -8.80
C PRO A 217 15.32 -8.56 -10.24
N ASP A 218 16.55 -9.11 -10.44
CA ASP A 218 17.05 -9.51 -11.76
C ASP A 218 16.23 -10.65 -12.38
N GLY A 219 15.73 -11.58 -11.56
CA GLY A 219 14.87 -12.67 -12.01
C GLY A 219 13.54 -12.12 -12.58
N GLU A 220 12.97 -11.15 -11.92
CA GLU A 220 11.75 -10.46 -12.36
C GLU A 220 11.99 -9.64 -13.62
N ALA A 221 13.02 -8.79 -13.62
CA ALA A 221 13.38 -7.96 -14.76
C ALA A 221 13.61 -8.80 -16.02
N ARG A 222 14.37 -9.89 -15.91
CA ARG A 222 14.60 -10.81 -17.01
C ARG A 222 13.32 -11.43 -17.56
N ARG A 223 12.39 -11.80 -16.67
CA ARG A 223 11.11 -12.39 -17.08
C ARG A 223 10.25 -11.39 -17.86
N PHE A 224 10.23 -10.13 -17.42
CA PHE A 224 9.53 -9.06 -18.10
C PHE A 224 10.20 -8.69 -19.43
N GLU A 225 11.52 -8.49 -19.45
CA GLU A 225 12.32 -8.15 -20.63
C GLU A 225 12.24 -9.22 -21.75
N THR A 226 12.10 -10.49 -21.40
CA THR A 226 11.90 -11.57 -22.37
C THR A 226 10.46 -11.71 -22.85
N GLY A 227 9.54 -10.83 -22.39
CA GLY A 227 8.13 -10.85 -22.76
C GLY A 227 7.31 -11.98 -22.15
N ASN A 228 7.88 -12.75 -21.22
CA ASN A 228 7.18 -13.84 -20.53
C ASN A 228 6.24 -13.36 -19.43
N ALA A 229 6.50 -12.19 -18.81
CA ALA A 229 5.54 -11.50 -17.94
C ALA A 229 4.90 -10.32 -18.67
N HIS A 230 3.62 -10.09 -18.43
CA HIS A 230 2.86 -8.99 -19.00
C HIS A 230 2.96 -7.73 -18.15
N VAL A 231 3.12 -7.89 -16.83
CA VAL A 231 3.16 -6.81 -15.86
C VAL A 231 4.27 -7.06 -14.84
N SER A 232 5.11 -6.05 -14.59
CA SER A 232 6.08 -6.02 -13.50
C SER A 232 5.59 -5.06 -12.41
N THR A 233 5.32 -5.55 -11.21
CA THR A 233 4.84 -4.73 -10.09
C THR A 233 5.97 -4.20 -9.20
N ARG A 234 7.22 -4.64 -9.40
CA ARG A 234 8.39 -4.06 -8.70
C ARG A 234 8.83 -2.71 -9.27
N GLY A 235 8.35 -2.39 -10.48
CA GLY A 235 8.65 -1.12 -11.12
C GLY A 235 10.14 -0.89 -11.26
N VAL A 236 10.60 0.28 -10.84
CA VAL A 236 11.97 0.74 -11.03
C VAL A 236 13.00 -0.15 -10.31
N SER A 237 12.66 -0.72 -9.17
CA SER A 237 13.61 -1.55 -8.40
C SER A 237 14.01 -2.83 -9.14
N ALA A 238 13.12 -3.40 -9.98
CA ALA A 238 13.43 -4.56 -10.80
C ALA A 238 14.44 -4.26 -11.91
N PHE A 239 14.54 -3.00 -12.34
CA PHE A 239 15.39 -2.57 -13.46
C PHE A 239 16.59 -1.74 -12.97
N ALA A 240 16.99 -1.87 -11.72
CA ALA A 240 18.09 -1.11 -11.11
C ALA A 240 18.01 0.40 -11.38
N GLY A 241 16.80 0.95 -11.35
CA GLY A 241 16.55 2.35 -11.61
C GLY A 241 16.42 2.73 -13.08
N GLY A 242 16.57 1.80 -14.00
CA GLY A 242 16.40 2.00 -15.45
C GLY A 242 14.95 1.80 -15.90
N THR A 243 14.74 1.88 -17.21
CA THR A 243 13.49 1.52 -17.88
C THR A 243 13.66 0.18 -18.62
N PRO A 244 12.58 -0.59 -18.84
CA PRO A 244 12.64 -1.78 -19.67
C PRO A 244 13.16 -1.46 -21.09
N SER A 245 13.92 -2.41 -21.67
CA SER A 245 14.53 -2.23 -23.00
C SER A 245 13.55 -2.37 -24.15
N PHE A 246 12.37 -2.98 -23.94
CA PHE A 246 11.35 -3.08 -24.98
C PHE A 246 10.17 -2.13 -24.73
N GLN A 247 9.29 -1.97 -25.74
CA GLN A 247 8.14 -1.08 -25.64
C GLN A 247 7.19 -1.50 -24.53
N SER A 248 7.22 -0.76 -23.45
CA SER A 248 6.35 -0.90 -22.30
C SER A 248 5.64 0.41 -21.97
N ARG A 249 4.63 0.29 -21.14
CA ARG A 249 3.91 1.41 -20.54
C ARG A 249 4.12 1.38 -19.03
N GLU A 250 3.90 2.51 -18.42
CA GLU A 250 4.02 2.69 -16.99
C GLU A 250 2.70 3.21 -16.42
N VAL A 251 2.38 2.76 -15.22
CA VAL A 251 1.39 3.39 -14.36
C VAL A 251 1.98 3.60 -12.97
N SER A 252 1.79 4.81 -12.45
CA SER A 252 2.15 5.17 -11.08
C SER A 252 0.91 5.13 -10.21
N GLY A 253 1.05 4.56 -9.03
CA GLY A 253 0.04 4.56 -7.98
C GLY A 253 0.23 5.73 -7.01
N PRO A 254 -0.53 5.76 -5.92
CA PRO A 254 -0.40 6.78 -4.90
C PRO A 254 0.96 6.72 -4.20
N ALA A 255 1.40 7.86 -3.65
CA ALA A 255 2.56 7.91 -2.76
C ALA A 255 2.16 7.42 -1.37
N ALA A 256 1.99 6.12 -1.23
CA ALA A 256 1.46 5.45 -0.03
C ALA A 256 2.51 4.67 0.76
N LEU A 257 3.78 4.70 0.35
CA LEU A 257 4.89 4.04 1.04
C LEU A 257 5.77 5.09 1.73
N LEU A 258 5.70 5.18 3.04
CA LEU A 258 6.59 6.03 3.83
C LEU A 258 7.95 5.34 4.02
N VAL A 259 9.03 6.03 3.66
CA VAL A 259 10.40 5.65 4.01
C VAL A 259 10.84 6.48 5.20
N TYR A 260 11.47 5.83 6.20
CA TYR A 260 11.84 6.46 7.46
C TYR A 260 13.13 5.89 8.04
N VAL A 261 13.74 6.63 8.98
CA VAL A 261 14.80 6.10 9.87
C VAL A 261 14.17 5.65 11.16
N GLY A 262 14.41 4.39 11.53
CA GLY A 262 14.04 3.84 12.83
C GLY A 262 15.22 3.85 13.81
N PHE A 263 14.92 3.77 15.11
CA PHE A 263 15.87 3.78 16.21
C PHE A 263 15.84 2.45 16.96
N GLY A 264 16.99 1.81 17.10
CA GLY A 264 17.16 0.58 17.86
C GLY A 264 17.43 0.81 19.35
N SER A 265 18.25 -0.05 19.94
CA SER A 265 18.60 0.00 21.35
C SER A 265 20.04 -0.52 21.61
N ALA A 266 20.90 -0.56 20.57
CA ALA A 266 22.29 -0.97 20.75
C ALA A 266 23.06 0.05 21.61
N HIS A 267 22.76 1.34 21.42
CA HIS A 267 23.19 2.45 22.28
C HIS A 267 21.96 3.12 22.89
N ALA A 268 21.19 2.39 23.68
CA ALA A 268 19.83 2.78 24.13
C ALA A 268 19.77 4.17 24.79
N THR A 269 20.82 4.59 25.51
CA THR A 269 20.89 5.92 26.12
C THR A 269 20.85 7.04 25.07
N LEU A 270 21.48 6.83 23.90
CA LEU A 270 21.50 7.78 22.80
C LEU A 270 20.22 7.67 21.94
N GLU A 271 19.92 6.46 21.50
CA GLU A 271 18.83 6.21 20.54
C GLU A 271 17.44 6.50 21.12
N HIS A 272 17.30 6.43 22.45
CA HIS A 272 16.06 6.77 23.14
C HIS A 272 16.03 8.24 23.63
N ASP A 273 17.12 8.98 23.50
CA ASP A 273 17.14 10.40 23.88
C ASP A 273 16.35 11.24 22.87
N PRO A 274 15.28 11.96 23.29
CA PRO A 274 14.46 12.73 22.37
C PRO A 274 15.21 13.90 21.71
N ALA A 275 16.25 14.44 22.37
CA ALA A 275 17.03 15.54 21.82
C ALA A 275 17.94 15.04 20.68
N PHE A 276 18.54 13.84 20.81
CA PHE A 276 19.25 13.18 19.71
C PHE A 276 18.33 12.90 18.51
N ARG A 277 17.15 12.32 18.76
CA ARG A 277 16.17 12.03 17.71
C ARG A 277 15.74 13.31 16.96
N ARG A 278 15.49 14.41 17.68
CA ARG A 278 15.21 15.72 17.08
C ARG A 278 16.42 16.30 16.33
N ALA A 279 17.63 16.09 16.84
CA ALA A 279 18.84 16.53 16.15
C ALA A 279 18.97 15.84 14.78
N LEU A 280 18.76 14.53 14.71
CA LEU A 280 18.78 13.77 13.47
C LEU A 280 17.65 14.23 12.53
N ASP A 281 16.41 14.35 13.02
CA ASP A 281 15.26 14.81 12.22
C ASP A 281 15.50 16.20 11.59
N LEU A 282 16.08 17.13 12.36
CA LEU A 282 16.42 18.48 11.88
C LEU A 282 17.61 18.47 10.92
N GLY A 283 18.58 17.59 11.13
CA GLY A 283 19.82 17.52 10.34
C GLY A 283 19.63 16.94 8.95
N VAL A 284 18.63 16.08 8.74
CA VAL A 284 18.42 15.41 7.45
C VAL A 284 17.94 16.38 6.37
N ALA A 285 18.72 16.51 5.30
CA ALA A 285 18.39 17.31 4.11
C ALA A 285 17.48 16.52 3.15
N ARG A 286 16.16 16.56 3.38
CA ARG A 286 15.18 15.75 2.65
C ARG A 286 15.04 16.11 1.18
N GLY A 287 15.34 17.34 0.79
CA GLY A 287 15.32 17.76 -0.62
C GLY A 287 16.25 16.95 -1.51
N GLY A 288 17.41 16.53 -0.96
CA GLY A 288 18.37 15.68 -1.67
C GLY A 288 17.88 14.24 -1.85
N LEU A 289 16.87 13.79 -1.12
CA LEU A 289 16.29 12.46 -1.25
C LEU A 289 15.40 12.35 -2.49
N ALA A 290 14.88 13.46 -3.00
CA ALA A 290 14.02 13.46 -4.20
C ALA A 290 14.76 12.97 -5.46
N SER A 291 16.10 12.97 -5.47
CA SER A 291 16.93 12.45 -6.56
C SER A 291 17.29 10.96 -6.42
N ILE A 292 16.91 10.34 -5.31
CA ILE A 292 17.09 8.91 -5.08
C ILE A 292 15.85 8.20 -5.61
N GLY A 293 16.04 7.31 -6.53
CA GLY A 293 14.92 6.67 -7.23
C GLY A 293 14.70 7.35 -8.59
N SER A 294 15.13 6.67 -9.63
CA SER A 294 15.05 7.15 -11.01
C SER A 294 13.60 7.21 -11.45
N GLY A 295 13.05 8.43 -11.45
CA GLY A 295 11.75 8.72 -12.03
C GLY A 295 10.52 8.40 -11.16
N GLU A 296 10.65 7.94 -9.93
CA GLU A 296 9.55 7.80 -8.98
C GLU A 296 9.14 9.15 -8.41
N GLN A 297 7.86 9.30 -8.11
CA GLN A 297 7.39 10.45 -7.37
C GLN A 297 7.82 10.28 -5.90
N VAL A 298 8.89 10.94 -5.52
CA VAL A 298 9.38 11.03 -4.14
C VAL A 298 8.88 12.33 -3.55
N LEU A 299 8.08 12.24 -2.50
CA LEU A 299 7.51 13.39 -1.78
C LEU A 299 8.19 13.53 -0.42
N PRO A 300 9.23 14.36 -0.28
CA PRO A 300 9.92 14.56 0.98
C PRO A 300 8.94 15.03 2.07
N THR A 301 9.07 14.46 3.29
CA THR A 301 8.15 14.75 4.40
C THR A 301 8.84 14.70 5.76
N ARG A 302 8.29 15.42 6.73
CA ARG A 302 8.60 15.31 8.17
C ARG A 302 7.42 14.75 8.99
N THR A 303 6.35 14.38 8.33
CA THR A 303 5.18 13.77 8.94
C THR A 303 4.94 12.36 8.39
N PRO A 304 4.46 11.42 9.21
CA PRO A 304 4.14 10.09 8.74
C PRO A 304 2.80 10.00 7.98
N VAL A 305 2.10 11.11 7.77
CA VAL A 305 0.77 11.14 7.14
C VAL A 305 0.91 11.55 5.67
N PRO A 306 0.39 10.76 4.71
CA PRO A 306 0.42 11.12 3.30
C PRO A 306 -0.43 12.36 3.01
N GLY A 307 -0.08 13.08 1.93
CA GLY A 307 -0.80 14.29 1.53
C GLY A 307 -0.52 15.53 2.38
N ALA A 308 0.46 15.48 3.27
CA ALA A 308 0.88 16.64 4.05
C ALA A 308 1.42 17.77 3.16
N ALA A 309 1.39 19.00 3.69
CA ALA A 309 1.91 20.17 3.00
C ALA A 309 3.39 19.98 2.60
N PRO A 310 3.82 20.50 1.44
CA PRO A 310 5.21 20.46 1.02
C PRO A 310 6.13 21.06 2.07
N LEU A 311 7.35 20.50 2.18
CA LEU A 311 8.36 21.01 3.09
C LEU A 311 8.76 22.45 2.74
N ASP A 312 8.94 23.26 3.78
CA ASP A 312 9.61 24.57 3.68
C ASP A 312 11.10 24.42 3.29
N GLN A 313 11.81 25.52 3.12
CA GLN A 313 13.20 25.49 2.72
C GLN A 313 14.07 24.75 3.74
N LEU A 314 13.88 24.97 5.05
CA LEU A 314 14.66 24.31 6.10
C LEU A 314 14.37 22.80 6.15
N GLY A 315 13.14 22.37 5.93
CA GLY A 315 12.80 20.95 5.80
C GLY A 315 13.49 20.30 4.60
N LYS A 316 13.71 21.04 3.49
CA LYS A 316 14.42 20.55 2.31
C LYS A 316 15.93 20.48 2.49
N THR A 317 16.55 21.50 3.10
CA THR A 317 18.02 21.62 3.24
C THR A 317 18.57 21.03 4.54
N GLY A 318 17.70 20.74 5.50
CA GLY A 318 18.05 20.53 6.90
C GLY A 318 18.34 21.84 7.62
N ASP A 319 18.33 21.80 8.94
CA ASP A 319 18.64 22.92 9.85
C ASP A 319 19.81 22.51 10.75
N PRO A 320 21.07 22.65 10.29
CA PRO A 320 22.23 22.16 11.01
C PRO A 320 22.49 22.93 12.32
N ASP A 321 22.05 24.17 12.43
CA ASP A 321 22.27 24.96 13.65
C ASP A 321 21.34 24.51 14.76
N ARG A 322 20.04 24.36 14.46
CA ARG A 322 19.09 23.79 15.41
C ARG A 322 19.41 22.31 15.72
N ALA A 323 19.85 21.54 14.74
CA ALA A 323 20.26 20.16 14.94
C ALA A 323 21.44 20.06 15.94
N ARG A 324 22.48 20.92 15.78
CA ARG A 324 23.58 20.98 16.74
C ARG A 324 23.14 21.45 18.13
N ALA A 325 22.21 22.38 18.23
CA ALA A 325 21.66 22.79 19.51
C ALA A 325 20.95 21.63 20.24
N GLN A 326 20.15 20.83 19.50
CA GLN A 326 19.53 19.63 20.05
C GLN A 326 20.55 18.57 20.44
N LEU A 327 21.60 18.37 19.65
CA LEU A 327 22.67 17.43 19.99
C LEU A 327 23.43 17.87 21.26
N ALA A 328 23.68 19.16 21.43
CA ALA A 328 24.30 19.69 22.65
C ALA A 328 23.40 19.47 23.91
N GLU A 329 22.08 19.43 23.72
CA GLU A 329 21.16 19.05 24.79
C GLU A 329 21.28 17.55 25.10
N ALA A 330 21.29 16.67 24.08
CA ALA A 330 21.50 15.25 24.24
C ALA A 330 22.83 14.93 24.94
N ALA A 331 23.90 15.65 24.66
CA ALA A 331 25.22 15.48 25.25
C ALA A 331 25.26 15.68 26.78
N LYS A 332 24.24 16.31 27.35
CA LYS A 332 24.09 16.44 28.84
C LYS A 332 23.68 15.13 29.51
N HIS A 333 23.06 14.22 28.77
CA HIS A 333 22.48 12.98 29.30
C HIS A 333 23.14 11.73 28.71
N VAL A 334 23.82 11.85 27.56
CA VAL A 334 24.45 10.73 26.84
C VAL A 334 25.97 10.82 27.05
N PRO A 335 26.57 9.94 27.88
CA PRO A 335 28.00 9.86 27.99
C PRO A 335 28.62 9.36 26.68
N ASP A 336 29.85 9.81 26.39
CA ASP A 336 30.66 9.36 25.25
C ASP A 336 30.06 9.59 23.86
N LEU A 337 29.11 10.54 23.72
CA LEU A 337 28.47 10.86 22.46
C LEU A 337 29.47 11.12 21.31
N ALA A 338 30.58 11.81 21.61
CA ALA A 338 31.61 12.17 20.62
C ALA A 338 32.43 10.96 20.12
N SER A 339 32.47 9.86 20.87
CA SER A 339 33.18 8.62 20.51
C SER A 339 32.23 7.53 19.96
N THR A 340 30.92 7.78 19.99
CA THR A 340 29.93 6.83 19.49
C THR A 340 29.99 6.70 17.97
N ARG A 341 29.96 5.44 17.50
CA ARG A 341 29.82 5.12 16.09
C ARG A 341 28.52 4.37 15.86
N LEU A 342 27.68 4.88 14.97
CA LEU A 342 26.38 4.29 14.68
C LEU A 342 26.41 3.41 13.44
N GLU A 343 25.71 2.29 13.47
CA GLU A 343 25.48 1.42 12.33
C GLU A 343 24.08 1.69 11.77
N ILE A 344 23.98 1.99 10.46
CA ILE A 344 22.71 2.11 9.75
C ILE A 344 22.49 0.82 8.98
N LEU A 345 21.47 0.04 9.37
CA LEU A 345 21.13 -1.20 8.67
C LEU A 345 20.18 -0.94 7.51
N VAL A 346 20.43 -1.59 6.39
CA VAL A 346 19.59 -1.55 5.20
C VAL A 346 19.33 -2.95 4.67
N GLU A 347 18.18 -3.15 4.04
CA GLU A 347 17.81 -4.43 3.45
C GLU A 347 18.47 -4.62 2.08
N ASP A 348 19.10 -5.77 1.87
CA ASP A 348 19.86 -6.09 0.65
C ASP A 348 18.98 -6.23 -0.61
N THR A 349 17.68 -6.51 -0.45
CA THR A 349 16.71 -6.58 -1.55
C THR A 349 16.16 -5.22 -2.00
N ARG A 350 16.54 -4.12 -1.30
CA ARG A 350 16.14 -2.75 -1.62
C ARG A 350 17.34 -1.93 -2.07
N PRO A 351 17.59 -1.84 -3.37
CA PRO A 351 18.84 -1.23 -3.90
C PRO A 351 19.03 0.22 -3.48
N ASP A 352 17.94 1.00 -3.34
CA ASP A 352 18.02 2.42 -2.99
C ASP A 352 18.28 2.68 -1.50
N ASP A 353 18.02 1.69 -0.63
CA ASP A 353 18.13 1.89 0.82
C ASP A 353 19.54 2.27 1.25
N ARG A 354 20.57 1.80 0.53
CA ARG A 354 21.98 2.21 0.79
C ARG A 354 22.19 3.68 0.53
N ASP A 355 21.76 4.20 -0.63
CA ASP A 355 21.90 5.61 -1.00
C ASP A 355 21.11 6.50 -0.03
N ILE A 356 19.94 6.03 0.42
CA ILE A 356 19.13 6.71 1.45
C ILE A 356 19.91 6.76 2.77
N ALA A 357 20.50 5.65 3.22
CA ALA A 357 21.29 5.58 4.44
C ALA A 357 22.53 6.49 4.37
N GLU A 358 23.23 6.54 3.23
CA GLU A 358 24.36 7.43 3.03
C GLU A 358 23.94 8.92 3.11
N ARG A 359 22.75 9.28 2.59
CA ARG A 359 22.21 10.65 2.76
C ARG A 359 21.85 10.97 4.20
N VAL A 360 21.33 10.00 4.95
CA VAL A 360 21.13 10.16 6.40
C VAL A 360 22.45 10.29 7.13
N GLY A 361 23.47 9.51 6.74
CA GLY A 361 24.83 9.58 7.27
C GLY A 361 25.46 10.96 7.13
N LEU A 362 25.20 11.67 6.03
CA LEU A 362 25.66 13.06 5.87
C LEU A 362 25.08 14.02 6.94
N ALA A 363 23.91 13.73 7.50
CA ALA A 363 23.41 14.50 8.63
C ALA A 363 24.17 14.15 9.92
N LEU A 364 24.54 12.90 10.13
CA LEU A 364 25.38 12.47 11.25
C LEU A 364 26.78 13.07 11.16
N ASP A 365 27.40 13.14 9.97
CA ASP A 365 28.70 13.82 9.77
C ASP A 365 28.64 15.29 10.20
N LYS A 366 27.59 16.02 9.83
CA LYS A 366 27.40 17.43 10.23
C LYS A 366 27.22 17.59 11.75
N LEU A 367 26.79 16.53 12.42
CA LEU A 367 26.64 16.45 13.87
C LEU A 367 27.92 15.92 14.56
N GLY A 368 28.95 15.52 13.80
CA GLY A 368 30.21 14.99 14.32
C GLY A 368 30.10 13.55 14.84
N ILE A 369 29.09 12.78 14.40
CA ILE A 369 28.86 11.40 14.80
C ILE A 369 29.34 10.46 13.70
N ALA A 370 30.26 9.56 14.04
CA ALA A 370 30.76 8.56 13.09
C ALA A 370 29.66 7.50 12.78
N TRP A 371 29.63 7.02 11.55
CA TRP A 371 28.62 6.07 11.10
C TRP A 371 29.16 5.06 10.08
N THR A 372 28.41 3.97 9.88
CA THR A 372 28.64 2.95 8.84
C THR A 372 27.30 2.46 8.30
N VAL A 373 27.28 1.96 7.06
CA VAL A 373 26.10 1.30 6.46
C VAL A 373 26.41 -0.18 6.32
N THR A 374 25.50 -1.03 6.80
CA THR A 374 25.59 -2.49 6.66
C THR A 374 24.33 -3.01 5.96
N GLN A 375 24.53 -3.75 4.85
CA GLN A 375 23.44 -4.44 4.17
C GLN A 375 23.23 -5.82 4.78
N VAL A 376 21.97 -6.15 5.07
CA VAL A 376 21.57 -7.43 5.64
C VAL A 376 20.31 -7.95 4.97
N SER A 377 20.07 -9.27 5.05
CA SER A 377 18.81 -9.82 4.54
C SER A 377 17.60 -9.33 5.35
N ALA A 378 16.43 -9.36 4.72
CA ALA A 378 15.16 -8.98 5.37
C ALA A 378 14.91 -9.74 6.69
N THR A 379 15.30 -11.01 6.76
CA THR A 379 15.18 -11.83 7.98
C THR A 379 16.08 -11.31 9.08
N VAL A 380 17.35 -11.07 8.78
CA VAL A 380 18.33 -10.55 9.77
C VAL A 380 17.92 -9.16 10.24
N LEU A 381 17.47 -8.29 9.33
CA LEU A 381 17.00 -6.96 9.70
C LEU A 381 15.82 -7.05 10.69
N ARG A 382 14.83 -7.89 10.40
CA ARG A 382 13.67 -8.11 11.27
C ARG A 382 14.06 -8.63 12.65
N ASP A 383 14.95 -9.60 12.69
CA ASP A 383 15.42 -10.20 13.96
C ASP A 383 16.16 -9.17 14.80
N ARG A 384 16.99 -8.31 14.17
CA ARG A 384 17.69 -7.24 14.89
C ARG A 384 16.72 -6.14 15.37
N ILE A 385 15.73 -5.74 14.55
CA ILE A 385 14.68 -4.80 14.99
C ILE A 385 13.91 -5.36 16.19
N THR A 386 13.47 -6.61 16.11
CA THR A 386 12.69 -7.26 17.18
C THR A 386 13.48 -7.41 18.47
N SER A 387 14.79 -7.70 18.38
CA SER A 387 15.68 -7.82 19.55
C SER A 387 16.26 -6.50 20.04
N GLY A 388 16.05 -5.39 19.31
CA GLY A 388 16.65 -4.08 19.60
C GLY A 388 18.16 -4.00 19.38
N LYS A 389 18.80 -5.04 18.82
CA LYS A 389 20.26 -5.14 18.63
C LYS A 389 20.75 -4.46 17.37
N LEU A 390 20.44 -3.19 17.20
CA LEU A 390 20.89 -2.33 16.11
C LEU A 390 20.79 -0.86 16.56
N ASP A 391 21.47 0.04 15.85
CA ASP A 391 21.40 1.48 16.12
C ASP A 391 20.27 2.11 15.29
N LEU A 392 20.49 2.25 13.98
CA LEU A 392 19.54 2.86 13.07
C LEU A 392 19.21 1.89 11.94
N TRP A 393 18.04 2.04 11.34
CA TRP A 393 17.71 1.32 10.11
C TRP A 393 16.84 2.15 9.17
N ILE A 394 16.90 1.82 7.88
CA ILE A 394 15.96 2.35 6.90
C ILE A 394 14.73 1.44 6.86
N GLY A 395 13.62 1.97 7.31
CA GLY A 395 12.33 1.29 7.36
C GLY A 395 11.37 1.78 6.29
N GLN A 396 10.38 0.94 6.00
CA GLN A 396 9.26 1.28 5.12
C GLN A 396 7.96 0.98 5.84
N LEU A 397 6.99 1.89 5.73
CA LEU A 397 5.68 1.78 6.33
C LEU A 397 4.62 2.02 5.26
N ALA A 398 3.74 1.05 5.07
CA ALA A 398 2.56 1.15 4.22
C ALA A 398 1.34 0.79 5.05
N GLU A 399 0.42 1.73 5.19
CA GLU A 399 -0.82 1.48 5.92
C GLU A 399 -1.98 1.27 4.95
N PRO A 400 -2.82 0.29 5.21
CA PRO A 400 -3.90 -0.10 4.31
C PRO A 400 -5.12 0.83 4.34
N VAL A 401 -5.02 2.00 4.96
CA VAL A 401 -6.09 3.00 5.01
C VAL A 401 -5.56 4.42 4.94
N ALA A 402 -6.34 5.31 4.34
CA ALA A 402 -6.02 6.74 4.26
C ALA A 402 -6.24 7.51 5.57
N ALA A 403 -6.85 6.89 6.59
CA ALA A 403 -7.15 7.56 7.86
C ALA A 403 -5.89 8.03 8.59
N THR A 404 -5.80 9.33 8.84
CA THR A 404 -4.62 9.98 9.45
C THR A 404 -4.24 9.38 10.79
N GLY A 405 -5.23 8.99 11.61
CA GLY A 405 -4.99 8.36 12.92
C GLY A 405 -4.26 7.02 12.83
N VAL A 406 -4.52 6.23 11.77
CA VAL A 406 -3.83 4.96 11.53
C VAL A 406 -2.35 5.19 11.22
N TRP A 407 -2.05 6.17 10.36
CA TRP A 407 -0.66 6.55 10.03
C TRP A 407 0.12 7.05 11.25
N TRP A 408 -0.50 7.89 12.08
CA TRP A 408 0.11 8.31 13.34
C TRP A 408 0.37 7.13 14.27
N GLY A 409 -0.63 6.26 14.45
CA GLY A 409 -0.52 5.08 15.29
C GLY A 409 0.59 4.13 14.82
N ALA A 410 0.67 3.87 13.52
CA ALA A 410 1.69 3.03 12.92
C ALA A 410 3.10 3.61 13.06
N ALA A 411 3.26 4.93 12.93
CA ALA A 411 4.54 5.59 13.11
C ALA A 411 5.04 5.52 14.56
N PHE A 412 4.17 5.70 15.55
CA PHE A 412 4.51 5.51 16.96
C PHE A 412 4.87 4.04 17.26
N ALA A 413 4.09 3.10 16.72
CA ALA A 413 4.37 1.67 16.89
C ALA A 413 5.69 1.26 16.23
N ALA A 414 6.02 1.77 15.05
CA ALA A 414 7.28 1.53 14.35
C ALA A 414 8.48 2.05 15.14
N GLY A 415 8.30 3.12 15.91
CA GLY A 415 9.31 3.68 16.83
C GLY A 415 9.38 3.02 18.20
N GLY A 416 8.61 1.95 18.42
CA GLY A 416 8.54 1.28 19.73
C GLY A 416 7.83 2.09 20.82
N ASP A 417 7.11 3.16 20.44
CA ASP A 417 6.34 4.00 21.35
C ASP A 417 4.84 3.71 21.20
N PRO A 418 4.24 2.87 22.08
CA PRO A 418 2.83 2.49 21.97
C PRO A 418 1.86 3.63 22.33
N TRP A 419 2.38 4.74 22.84
CA TRP A 419 1.56 5.91 23.17
C TRP A 419 1.04 6.52 21.88
N PRO A 420 0.03 6.95 21.89
CA PRO A 420 -1.38 6.98 21.88
C PRO A 420 -2.03 6.08 20.78
N VAL A 421 -1.41 5.01 20.37
CA VAL A 421 -1.89 4.17 19.26
C VAL A 421 -3.37 3.80 19.41
N SER A 422 -3.79 3.33 20.58
CA SER A 422 -5.18 2.95 20.82
C SER A 422 -6.13 4.16 20.81
N ALA A 423 -5.70 5.32 21.30
CA ALA A 423 -6.51 6.53 21.31
C ALA A 423 -6.67 7.13 19.89
N LEU A 424 -5.61 7.06 19.07
CA LEU A 424 -5.67 7.46 17.67
C LEU A 424 -6.57 6.54 16.83
N GLN A 425 -6.44 5.24 17.04
CA GLN A 425 -7.28 4.25 16.37
C GLN A 425 -8.75 4.34 16.79
N ALA A 426 -9.00 4.67 18.06
CA ALA A 426 -10.35 4.93 18.56
C ALA A 426 -10.92 6.28 18.14
N GLY A 427 -10.11 7.15 17.50
CA GLY A 427 -10.55 8.51 17.16
C GLY A 427 -10.74 9.44 18.37
N THR A 428 -10.28 9.04 19.54
CA THR A 428 -10.40 9.85 20.78
C THR A 428 -9.24 10.85 20.95
N LEU A 429 -8.22 10.76 20.13
CA LEU A 429 -7.11 11.70 20.08
C LEU A 429 -7.06 12.37 18.69
N GLU A 430 -7.08 13.69 18.69
CA GLU A 430 -7.01 14.47 17.44
C GLU A 430 -5.62 14.39 16.80
N SER A 431 -5.57 14.41 15.47
CA SER A 431 -4.32 14.40 14.70
C SER A 431 -3.38 15.58 15.05
N GLY A 432 -3.91 16.74 15.44
CA GLY A 432 -3.09 17.87 15.88
C GLY A 432 -2.32 17.61 17.17
N ALA A 433 -2.94 16.92 18.14
CA ALA A 433 -2.27 16.49 19.36
C ALA A 433 -1.20 15.42 19.07
N ALA A 434 -1.50 14.48 18.17
CA ALA A 434 -0.54 13.47 17.72
C ALA A 434 0.69 14.10 17.05
N ALA A 435 0.49 15.09 16.17
CA ALA A 435 1.58 15.80 15.49
C ALA A 435 2.51 16.51 16.49
N LYS A 436 1.95 17.14 17.52
CA LYS A 436 2.75 17.79 18.57
C LYS A 436 3.62 16.80 19.33
N VAL A 437 3.05 15.71 19.82
CA VAL A 437 3.79 14.68 20.55
C VAL A 437 4.82 13.98 19.65
N PHE A 438 4.48 13.76 18.38
CA PHE A 438 5.41 13.22 17.42
C PHE A 438 6.65 14.12 17.23
N ALA A 439 6.45 15.42 17.10
CA ALA A 439 7.54 16.40 16.97
C ALA A 439 8.40 16.48 18.24
N GLU A 440 7.82 16.25 19.41
CA GLU A 440 8.54 16.22 20.69
C GLU A 440 9.37 14.93 20.86
N ARG A 441 8.80 13.77 20.53
CA ARG A 441 9.41 12.45 20.79
C ARG A 441 10.22 11.89 19.63
N VAL A 442 9.84 12.22 18.39
CA VAL A 442 10.41 11.70 17.15
C VAL A 442 10.59 10.17 17.20
N PRO A 443 9.49 9.40 17.30
CA PRO A 443 9.60 7.94 17.40
C PRO A 443 10.28 7.32 16.18
N ILE A 444 10.09 7.91 15.00
CA ILE A 444 10.81 7.64 13.74
C ILE A 444 11.16 8.97 13.08
N VAL A 445 12.13 8.99 12.16
CA VAL A 445 12.40 10.15 11.31
C VAL A 445 11.80 9.90 9.93
N PRO A 446 10.64 10.49 9.58
CA PRO A 446 10.08 10.40 8.25
C PRO A 446 11.02 11.05 7.24
N LEU A 447 11.23 10.40 6.11
CA LEU A 447 12.10 10.90 5.05
C LEU A 447 11.28 11.39 3.86
N PHE A 448 10.52 10.50 3.26
CA PHE A 448 9.66 10.80 2.11
C PHE A 448 8.57 9.73 1.94
N PHE A 449 7.52 10.10 1.22
CA PHE A 449 6.61 9.13 0.63
C PHE A 449 7.07 8.78 -0.78
N ARG A 450 6.97 7.50 -1.12
CA ARG A 450 7.27 6.95 -2.44
C ARG A 450 5.97 6.46 -3.08
N SER A 451 5.78 6.75 -4.37
CA SER A 451 4.72 6.13 -5.16
C SER A 451 5.12 4.73 -5.57
N VAL A 452 4.13 3.85 -5.64
CA VAL A 452 4.30 2.54 -6.26
C VAL A 452 4.20 2.66 -7.78
N ARG A 453 4.85 1.74 -8.50
CA ARG A 453 4.88 1.71 -9.95
C ARG A 453 4.73 0.31 -10.47
N MET A 454 4.13 0.17 -11.64
CA MET A 454 4.25 -1.04 -12.44
C MET A 454 4.50 -0.71 -13.90
N TRP A 455 5.30 -1.58 -14.51
CA TRP A 455 5.52 -1.60 -15.94
C TRP A 455 4.64 -2.68 -16.54
N TYR A 456 4.05 -2.40 -17.71
CA TYR A 456 3.23 -3.37 -18.42
C TYR A 456 3.43 -3.29 -19.93
N ARG A 457 3.26 -4.40 -20.58
CA ARG A 457 3.42 -4.52 -22.04
C ARG A 457 2.38 -3.66 -22.77
N SER A 458 2.76 -3.22 -23.97
CA SER A 458 1.92 -2.34 -24.78
C SER A 458 0.60 -2.98 -25.24
N ASP A 459 0.47 -4.30 -25.16
CA ASP A 459 -0.76 -5.05 -25.46
C ASP A 459 -1.70 -5.23 -24.25
N VAL A 460 -1.28 -4.85 -23.04
CA VAL A 460 -2.11 -4.86 -21.83
C VAL A 460 -2.75 -3.49 -21.63
N ARG A 461 -3.98 -3.47 -21.14
CA ARG A 461 -4.76 -2.28 -20.76
C ARG A 461 -5.49 -2.53 -19.47
N GLY A 462 -5.98 -1.45 -18.81
CA GLY A 462 -6.84 -1.53 -17.64
C GLY A 462 -6.13 -1.95 -16.37
N VAL A 463 -4.78 -1.99 -16.35
CA VAL A 463 -4.03 -2.17 -15.09
C VAL A 463 -3.98 -0.85 -14.33
N ALA A 464 -4.18 -0.90 -13.04
CA ALA A 464 -4.20 0.25 -12.16
C ALA A 464 -3.65 -0.10 -10.78
N PHE A 465 -3.49 0.92 -9.96
CA PHE A 465 -3.36 0.75 -8.51
C PHE A 465 -4.63 1.25 -7.81
N ASP A 466 -4.97 0.65 -6.71
CA ASP A 466 -5.94 1.24 -5.78
C ASP A 466 -5.32 2.37 -4.95
N ALA A 467 -6.13 3.00 -4.09
CA ALA A 467 -5.67 4.10 -3.23
C ALA A 467 -4.56 3.70 -2.24
N LEU A 468 -4.35 2.43 -2.00
CA LEU A 468 -3.34 1.86 -1.10
C LEU A 468 -2.09 1.38 -1.83
N GLY A 469 -2.01 1.58 -3.15
CA GLY A 469 -0.90 1.12 -3.96
C GLY A 469 -0.91 -0.38 -4.24
N ARG A 470 -2.05 -1.06 -4.11
CA ARG A 470 -2.18 -2.47 -4.51
C ARG A 470 -2.49 -2.57 -6.01
N PRO A 471 -1.83 -3.48 -6.76
CA PRO A 471 -2.16 -3.68 -8.16
C PRO A 471 -3.60 -4.21 -8.34
N CYS A 472 -4.35 -3.60 -9.25
CA CYS A 472 -5.71 -3.96 -9.61
C CYS A 472 -5.75 -4.49 -11.05
N PHE A 473 -6.39 -5.65 -11.25
CA PHE A 473 -6.47 -6.33 -12.53
C PHE A 473 -7.90 -6.67 -12.97
N ALA A 474 -8.92 -6.26 -12.20
CA ALA A 474 -10.32 -6.55 -12.55
C ALA A 474 -10.71 -5.97 -13.93
N ASP A 475 -10.19 -4.78 -14.26
CA ASP A 475 -10.41 -4.10 -15.54
C ASP A 475 -9.31 -4.39 -16.57
N ALA A 476 -8.34 -5.26 -16.25
CA ALA A 476 -7.26 -5.59 -17.17
C ALA A 476 -7.78 -6.41 -18.37
N TYR A 477 -7.31 -6.04 -19.57
CA TYR A 477 -7.62 -6.77 -20.81
C TYR A 477 -6.45 -6.77 -21.78
N LEU A 478 -6.43 -7.75 -22.69
CA LEU A 478 -5.43 -7.84 -23.75
C LEU A 478 -5.96 -7.14 -25.01
N PHE A 479 -5.21 -6.12 -25.45
CA PHE A 479 -5.51 -5.38 -26.67
C PHE A 479 -4.96 -6.14 -27.89
N GLY A 480 -5.81 -6.42 -28.86
CA GLY A 480 -5.40 -7.10 -30.10
C GLY A 480 -5.32 -8.63 -29.99
N ALA A 481 -5.68 -9.24 -28.86
CA ALA A 481 -5.76 -10.69 -28.77
C ALA A 481 -6.77 -11.25 -29.78
N PRO A 482 -6.45 -12.36 -30.50
CA PRO A 482 -7.39 -13.00 -31.41
C PRO A 482 -8.63 -13.46 -30.63
N VAL A 483 -9.80 -13.25 -31.21
CA VAL A 483 -11.05 -13.83 -30.70
C VAL A 483 -10.88 -15.32 -30.63
N PRO A 484 -11.09 -15.99 -29.47
CA PRO A 484 -11.17 -17.44 -29.44
C PRO A 484 -12.23 -17.83 -30.48
N SER A 485 -11.86 -18.64 -31.44
CA SER A 485 -12.85 -19.21 -32.37
C SER A 485 -13.83 -19.98 -31.49
N LEU A 486 -15.05 -19.46 -31.33
CA LEU A 486 -16.16 -20.25 -30.83
C LEU A 486 -16.25 -21.45 -31.76
N GLY A 487 -15.79 -22.60 -31.29
CA GLY A 487 -16.04 -23.85 -31.95
C GLY A 487 -17.54 -23.91 -32.22
N ARG A 488 -17.89 -23.92 -33.51
CA ARG A 488 -19.28 -24.18 -33.88
C ARG A 488 -19.65 -25.56 -33.33
N PRO A 489 -20.86 -25.71 -32.77
CA PRO A 489 -21.35 -26.96 -32.22
C PRO A 489 -21.32 -28.09 -33.25
#